data_ac029789613019569015c641f05a9fb2
#
_entry.id   ac029789613019569015c641f05a9fb2
#
_cell.length_a   1.000
_cell.length_b   1.000
_cell.length_c   1.000
_cell.angle_alpha   90.00
_cell.angle_beta   90.00
_cell.angle_gamma   90.00
#
_symmetry.space_group_name_H-M   'P 1'
#
loop_
_entity.id
_entity.type
_entity.pdbx_description
1 polymer ?
#
loop_
_entity_poly.entity_id
_entity_poly.type
_entity_poly.pdbx_seq_one_letter_code
_entity_poly.pdbx_strand_id
1 'polypeptide(L)'
;MGTVDKLTELQYRRSVINNGGGEVKIKKQHDSGKLTARERINALLDEGSFVEIDAFVTHRCTEFGMDCVEAPGEGVVTGYGTVDGRLVYVYAQDFTVIGGSLGEMHAKKICKVMDMAAKMGAPIIGMNDSGGARI
;
A
#
# COMPACT_ATOMS: atom_id res chain seq x y z
N MET A 1 25.69 -16.57 0.93
CA MET A 1 24.36 -16.08 1.38
C MET A 1 23.43 -17.28 1.54
N GLY A 2 23.15 -17.65 2.78
CA GLY A 2 22.27 -18.78 3.10
C GLY A 2 20.79 -18.43 3.05
N THR A 3 19.93 -19.45 3.22
CA THR A 3 18.48 -19.25 3.27
C THR A 3 18.06 -18.35 4.44
N VAL A 4 18.72 -18.48 5.58
CA VAL A 4 18.45 -17.64 6.77
C VAL A 4 18.72 -16.15 6.48
N ASP A 5 19.85 -15.86 5.79
CA ASP A 5 20.20 -14.48 5.43
C ASP A 5 19.14 -13.85 4.51
N LYS A 6 18.65 -14.63 3.53
CA LYS A 6 17.57 -14.19 2.62
C LYS A 6 16.26 -13.97 3.33
N LEU A 7 15.91 -14.80 4.31
CA LEU A 7 14.70 -14.61 5.11
C LEU A 7 14.80 -13.34 5.98
N THR A 8 15.98 -13.10 6.58
CA THR A 8 16.24 -11.89 7.36
C THR A 8 16.13 -10.63 6.47
N GLU A 9 16.70 -10.68 5.27
CA GLU A 9 16.57 -9.59 4.30
C GLU A 9 15.12 -9.33 3.90
N LEU A 10 14.35 -10.39 3.66
CA LEU A 10 12.92 -10.28 3.34
C LEU A 10 12.13 -9.63 4.47
N GLN A 11 12.39 -10.04 5.71
CA GLN A 11 11.73 -9.45 6.89
C GLN A 11 12.08 -7.97 7.04
N TYR A 12 13.34 -7.61 6.83
CA TYR A 12 13.78 -6.21 6.84
C TYR A 12 13.06 -5.39 5.78
N ARG A 13 13.02 -5.86 4.53
CA ARG A 13 12.33 -5.16 3.44
C ARG A 13 10.84 -5.00 3.73
N ARG A 14 10.20 -6.01 4.29
CA ARG A 14 8.79 -5.91 4.73
C ARG A 14 8.60 -4.86 5.81
N SER A 15 9.50 -4.78 6.78
CA SER A 15 9.41 -3.76 7.83
C SER A 15 9.50 -2.33 7.27
N VAL A 16 10.37 -2.11 6.30
CA VAL A 16 10.48 -0.82 5.60
C VAL A 16 9.17 -0.46 4.89
N ILE A 17 8.59 -1.42 4.15
CA ILE A 17 7.32 -1.21 3.44
C ILE A 17 6.18 -0.94 4.42
N ASN A 18 6.11 -1.69 5.52
CA ASN A 18 5.07 -1.50 6.54
C ASN A 18 5.17 -0.15 7.25
N ASN A 19 6.37 0.43 7.32
CA ASN A 19 6.61 1.75 7.89
C ASN A 19 6.30 2.91 6.92
N GLY A 20 5.88 2.60 5.69
CA GLY A 20 5.46 3.57 4.68
C GLY A 20 6.44 4.73 4.51
N GLY A 21 6.00 5.96 4.70
CA GLY A 21 6.83 7.16 4.61
C GLY A 21 7.72 7.44 5.84
N GLY A 22 7.72 6.54 6.83
CA GLY A 22 8.52 6.65 8.05
C GLY A 22 7.78 7.30 9.22
N GLU A 23 8.32 7.12 10.42
CA GLU A 23 7.67 7.50 11.68
C GLU A 23 7.28 8.96 11.76
N VAL A 24 8.11 9.87 11.24
CA VAL A 24 7.83 11.32 11.27
C VAL A 24 6.58 11.67 10.46
N LYS A 25 6.44 11.07 9.28
CA LYS A 25 5.26 11.31 8.42
C LYS A 25 4.02 10.61 8.97
N ILE A 26 4.16 9.43 9.56
CA ILE A 26 3.08 8.71 10.24
C ILE A 26 2.58 9.55 11.42
N LYS A 27 3.49 10.06 12.25
CA LYS A 27 3.12 10.94 13.36
C LYS A 27 2.36 12.18 12.88
N LYS A 28 2.83 12.83 11.82
CA LYS A 28 2.15 13.98 11.22
C LYS A 28 0.74 13.63 10.74
N GLN A 29 0.56 12.43 10.17
CA GLN A 29 -0.75 11.90 9.77
C GLN A 29 -1.68 11.79 10.99
N HIS A 30 -1.20 11.18 12.07
CA HIS A 30 -1.96 11.05 13.32
C HIS A 30 -2.26 12.40 13.97
N ASP A 31 -1.30 13.32 14.00
CA ASP A 31 -1.49 14.68 14.56
C ASP A 31 -2.57 15.46 13.79
N SER A 32 -2.81 15.12 12.51
CA SER A 32 -3.90 15.69 11.71
C SER A 32 -5.25 14.97 11.90
N GLY A 33 -5.32 13.99 12.81
CA GLY A 33 -6.53 13.22 13.11
C GLY A 33 -6.83 12.10 12.11
N LYS A 34 -5.85 11.72 11.27
CA LYS A 34 -6.01 10.68 10.25
C LYS A 34 -5.29 9.39 10.64
N LEU A 35 -5.88 8.26 10.30
CA LEU A 35 -5.22 6.96 10.32
C LEU A 35 -4.33 6.78 9.09
N THR A 36 -3.31 5.94 9.19
CA THR A 36 -2.53 5.51 8.04
C THR A 36 -3.35 4.57 7.14
N ALA A 37 -2.87 4.33 5.90
CA ALA A 37 -3.53 3.41 4.97
C ALA A 37 -3.70 2.00 5.58
N ARG A 38 -2.66 1.48 6.22
CA ARG A 38 -2.68 0.15 6.85
C ARG A 38 -3.62 0.08 8.04
N GLU A 39 -3.64 1.11 8.87
CA GLU A 39 -4.57 1.20 10.00
C GLU A 39 -6.03 1.23 9.53
N ARG A 40 -6.31 1.97 8.45
CA ARG A 40 -7.66 2.00 7.86
C ARG A 40 -8.09 0.64 7.31
N ILE A 41 -7.19 -0.08 6.64
CA ILE A 41 -7.46 -1.45 6.17
C ILE A 41 -7.74 -2.38 7.34
N ASN A 42 -6.91 -2.33 8.38
CA ASN A 42 -7.09 -3.17 9.58
C ASN A 42 -8.38 -2.83 10.35
N ALA A 43 -8.81 -1.57 10.34
CA ALA A 43 -10.07 -1.16 10.96
C ALA A 43 -11.30 -1.62 10.16
N LEU A 44 -11.16 -1.78 8.84
CA LEU A 44 -12.25 -2.23 7.96
C LEU A 44 -12.41 -3.74 7.95
N LEU A 45 -11.30 -4.48 7.86
CA LEU A 45 -11.30 -5.93 7.65
C LEU A 45 -11.36 -6.70 8.97
N ASP A 46 -11.85 -7.92 8.89
CA ASP A 46 -11.79 -8.87 10.00
C ASP A 46 -10.34 -9.08 10.46
N GLU A 47 -10.13 -9.21 11.76
CA GLU A 47 -8.79 -9.36 12.34
C GLU A 47 -8.04 -10.54 11.70
N GLY A 48 -6.79 -10.25 11.27
CA GLY A 48 -5.90 -11.25 10.67
C GLY A 48 -6.30 -11.72 9.27
N SER A 49 -7.35 -11.16 8.65
CA SER A 49 -7.82 -11.58 7.32
C SER A 49 -7.08 -10.93 6.16
N PHE A 50 -6.36 -9.82 6.39
CA PHE A 50 -5.72 -9.07 5.32
C PHE A 50 -4.56 -9.80 4.69
N VAL A 51 -4.61 -9.97 3.36
CA VAL A 51 -3.52 -10.46 2.53
C VAL A 51 -3.11 -9.36 1.55
N GLU A 52 -1.91 -8.82 1.74
CA GLU A 52 -1.36 -7.76 0.89
C GLU A 52 -0.85 -8.33 -0.42
N ILE A 53 -1.14 -7.61 -1.52
CA ILE A 53 -0.68 -7.95 -2.87
C ILE A 53 0.26 -6.85 -3.35
N ASP A 54 1.35 -7.24 -4.04
CA ASP A 54 2.30 -6.32 -4.66
C ASP A 54 2.94 -5.30 -3.68
N ALA A 55 3.21 -5.74 -2.46
CA ALA A 55 3.82 -4.90 -1.42
C ALA A 55 5.19 -4.32 -1.84
N PHE A 56 5.96 -5.05 -2.66
CA PHE A 56 7.32 -4.68 -3.09
C PHE A 56 7.37 -3.87 -4.38
N VAL A 57 6.23 -3.58 -4.99
CA VAL A 57 6.18 -2.76 -6.21
C VAL A 57 6.59 -1.34 -5.89
N THR A 58 7.48 -0.79 -6.72
CA THR A 58 7.92 0.60 -6.69
C THR A 58 7.77 1.21 -8.08
N HIS A 59 7.85 2.55 -8.16
CA HIS A 59 7.84 3.22 -9.46
C HIS A 59 9.10 2.89 -10.28
N ARG A 60 9.00 3.08 -11.57
CA ARG A 60 10.11 2.91 -12.53
C ARG A 60 10.48 4.21 -13.25
N CYS A 61 10.04 5.33 -12.71
CA CYS A 61 10.37 6.64 -13.25
C CYS A 61 11.83 7.01 -12.91
N THR A 62 12.58 7.42 -13.92
CA THR A 62 13.97 7.87 -13.80
C THR A 62 14.13 9.34 -14.11
N GLU A 63 13.08 9.99 -14.63
CA GLU A 63 13.08 11.39 -14.97
C GLU A 63 13.01 12.28 -13.73
N PHE A 64 13.54 13.49 -13.83
CA PHE A 64 13.49 14.50 -12.77
C PHE A 64 14.07 14.05 -11.42
N GLY A 65 15.07 13.14 -11.43
CA GLY A 65 15.69 12.63 -10.21
C GLY A 65 14.83 11.64 -9.44
N MET A 66 13.79 11.10 -10.05
CA MET A 66 12.91 10.12 -9.41
C MET A 66 13.60 8.78 -9.16
N ASP A 67 14.68 8.46 -9.86
CA ASP A 67 15.54 7.30 -9.61
C ASP A 67 16.12 7.28 -8.19
N CYS A 68 16.27 8.45 -7.56
CA CYS A 68 16.74 8.60 -6.18
C CYS A 68 15.61 8.65 -5.14
N VAL A 69 14.34 8.58 -5.56
CA VAL A 69 13.19 8.70 -4.67
C VAL A 69 12.68 7.31 -4.30
N GLU A 70 12.76 6.99 -3.01
CA GLU A 70 12.16 5.76 -2.48
C GLU A 70 10.66 5.96 -2.22
N ALA A 71 9.86 5.06 -2.77
CA ALA A 71 8.41 5.04 -2.60
C ALA A 71 7.95 3.64 -2.18
N PRO A 72 8.11 3.27 -0.90
CA PRO A 72 7.72 1.93 -0.42
C PRO A 72 6.25 1.63 -0.74
N GLY A 73 6.00 0.50 -1.41
CA GLY A 73 4.66 0.10 -1.84
C GLY A 73 3.99 1.05 -2.84
N GLU A 74 4.73 1.99 -3.42
CA GLU A 74 4.27 2.95 -4.43
C GLU A 74 3.12 3.87 -3.95
N GLY A 75 3.04 4.11 -2.63
CA GLY A 75 2.05 5.00 -2.04
C GLY A 75 0.61 4.45 -2.02
N VAL A 76 0.43 3.16 -2.24
CA VAL A 76 -0.86 2.49 -2.13
C VAL A 76 -0.71 1.07 -1.60
N VAL A 77 -1.52 0.73 -0.62
CA VAL A 77 -1.63 -0.63 -0.07
C VAL A 77 -2.80 -1.32 -0.74
N THR A 78 -2.56 -2.47 -1.34
CA THR A 78 -3.56 -3.23 -2.10
C THR A 78 -3.61 -4.67 -1.60
N GLY A 79 -4.80 -5.26 -1.61
CA GLY A 79 -4.95 -6.64 -1.20
C GLY A 79 -6.42 -7.06 -1.08
N TYR A 80 -6.63 -8.10 -0.31
CA TYR A 80 -7.97 -8.63 -0.01
C TYR A 80 -8.04 -9.12 1.44
N GLY A 81 -9.25 -9.29 1.90
CA GLY A 81 -9.55 -9.84 3.22
C GLY A 81 -11.03 -10.12 3.33
N THR A 82 -11.54 -10.19 4.55
CA THR A 82 -12.97 -10.41 4.79
C THR A 82 -13.56 -9.30 5.63
N VAL A 83 -14.85 -9.05 5.42
CA VAL A 83 -15.70 -8.23 6.30
C VAL A 83 -16.89 -9.10 6.71
N ASP A 84 -17.01 -9.39 7.99
CA ASP A 84 -18.00 -10.34 8.52
C ASP A 84 -17.96 -11.69 7.77
N GLY A 85 -16.76 -12.20 7.52
CA GLY A 85 -16.50 -13.45 6.82
C GLY A 85 -16.70 -13.41 5.30
N ARG A 86 -17.05 -12.28 4.72
CA ARG A 86 -17.26 -12.13 3.26
C ARG A 86 -16.04 -11.52 2.58
N LEU A 87 -15.60 -12.14 1.49
CA LEU A 87 -14.46 -11.67 0.71
C LEU A 87 -14.68 -10.27 0.14
N VAL A 88 -13.72 -9.41 0.39
CA VAL A 88 -13.64 -8.07 -0.22
C VAL A 88 -12.20 -7.79 -0.68
N TYR A 89 -12.07 -7.02 -1.75
CA TYR A 89 -10.79 -6.47 -2.19
C TYR A 89 -10.71 -5.01 -1.76
N VAL A 90 -9.48 -4.58 -1.43
CA VAL A 90 -9.27 -3.22 -0.91
C VAL A 90 -8.04 -2.58 -1.55
N TYR A 91 -8.08 -1.28 -1.70
CA TYR A 91 -6.90 -0.45 -1.84
C TYR A 91 -7.01 0.77 -0.93
N ALA A 92 -5.89 1.20 -0.37
CA ALA A 92 -5.81 2.40 0.44
C ALA A 92 -4.58 3.21 0.03
N GLN A 93 -4.78 4.46 -0.35
CA GLN A 93 -3.70 5.36 -0.67
C GLN A 93 -2.98 5.80 0.60
N ASP A 94 -1.66 5.73 0.58
CA ASP A 94 -0.80 6.08 1.71
C ASP A 94 -0.23 7.49 1.55
N PHE A 95 -0.86 8.46 2.20
CA PHE A 95 -0.42 9.85 2.15
C PHE A 95 0.99 10.06 2.69
N THR A 96 1.52 9.16 3.51
CA THR A 96 2.88 9.23 4.04
C THR A 96 3.95 8.95 3.00
N VAL A 97 3.58 8.28 1.89
CA VAL A 97 4.47 7.95 0.77
C VAL A 97 4.13 8.83 -0.44
N ILE A 98 4.96 9.79 -0.73
CA ILE A 98 4.80 10.77 -1.83
C ILE A 98 3.37 11.36 -1.87
N GLY A 99 2.80 11.68 -0.70
CA GLY A 99 1.46 12.24 -0.59
C GLY A 99 0.34 11.35 -1.15
N GLY A 100 0.53 10.03 -1.21
CA GLY A 100 -0.43 9.10 -1.82
C GLY A 100 -0.73 9.40 -3.29
N SER A 101 0.17 10.12 -3.98
CA SER A 101 -0.06 10.60 -5.34
C SER A 101 -0.12 9.47 -6.36
N LEU A 102 -1.02 9.60 -7.32
CA LEU A 102 -1.22 8.62 -8.38
C LEU A 102 -0.07 8.66 -9.38
N GLY A 103 0.66 7.56 -9.50
CA GLY A 103 1.66 7.32 -10.52
C GLY A 103 1.32 6.08 -11.34
N GLU A 104 2.17 5.73 -12.33
CA GLU A 104 1.95 4.59 -13.22
C GLU A 104 1.77 3.27 -12.44
N MET A 105 2.75 2.92 -11.61
CA MET A 105 2.73 1.65 -10.87
C MET A 105 1.70 1.65 -9.76
N HIS A 106 1.45 2.79 -9.14
CA HIS A 106 0.33 3.01 -8.22
C HIS A 106 -1.01 2.66 -8.87
N ALA A 107 -1.27 3.22 -10.06
CA ALA A 107 -2.49 2.91 -10.82
C ALA A 107 -2.56 1.42 -11.22
N LYS A 108 -1.45 0.83 -11.66
CA LYS A 108 -1.40 -0.61 -12.01
C LYS A 108 -1.74 -1.52 -10.83
N LYS A 109 -1.28 -1.19 -9.63
CA LYS A 109 -1.65 -1.92 -8.41
C LYS A 109 -3.15 -1.86 -8.15
N ILE A 110 -3.74 -0.67 -8.25
CA ILE A 110 -5.19 -0.47 -8.08
C ILE A 110 -5.96 -1.25 -9.14
N CYS A 111 -5.63 -1.11 -10.42
CA CYS A 111 -6.29 -1.82 -11.51
C CYS A 111 -6.21 -3.34 -11.32
N LYS A 112 -5.08 -3.86 -10.88
CA LYS A 112 -4.91 -5.29 -10.64
C LYS A 112 -5.88 -5.83 -9.59
N VAL A 113 -6.03 -5.16 -8.43
CA VAL A 113 -6.99 -5.63 -7.42
C VAL A 113 -8.44 -5.43 -7.87
N MET A 114 -8.75 -4.41 -8.68
CA MET A 114 -10.06 -4.24 -9.30
C MET A 114 -10.40 -5.41 -10.25
N ASP A 115 -9.44 -5.81 -11.09
CA ASP A 115 -9.60 -6.96 -11.99
C ASP A 115 -9.78 -8.28 -11.21
N MET A 116 -9.04 -8.44 -10.12
CA MET A 116 -9.18 -9.61 -9.26
C MET A 116 -10.55 -9.64 -8.58
N ALA A 117 -11.03 -8.51 -8.07
CA ALA A 117 -12.37 -8.40 -7.49
C ALA A 117 -13.45 -8.74 -8.52
N ALA A 118 -13.33 -8.23 -9.74
CA ALA A 118 -14.28 -8.53 -10.82
C ALA A 118 -14.30 -10.03 -11.17
N LYS A 119 -13.13 -10.66 -11.27
CA LYS A 119 -13.02 -12.11 -11.53
C LYS A 119 -13.64 -12.97 -10.43
N MET A 120 -13.49 -12.55 -9.18
CA MET A 120 -14.04 -13.27 -8.02
C MET A 120 -15.51 -12.94 -7.74
N GLY A 121 -16.07 -11.93 -8.40
CA GLY A 121 -17.40 -11.43 -8.10
C GLY A 121 -17.51 -10.82 -6.69
N ALA A 122 -16.40 -10.30 -6.17
CA ALA A 122 -16.33 -9.69 -4.85
C ALA A 122 -16.35 -8.16 -4.94
N PRO A 123 -16.85 -7.46 -3.92
CA PRO A 123 -16.78 -6.01 -3.88
C PRO A 123 -15.34 -5.52 -3.75
N ILE A 124 -15.08 -4.33 -4.28
CA ILE A 124 -13.83 -3.59 -4.06
C ILE A 124 -14.12 -2.31 -3.28
N ILE A 125 -13.30 -2.04 -2.28
CA ILE A 125 -13.41 -0.85 -1.43
C ILE A 125 -12.15 -0.03 -1.60
N GLY A 126 -12.31 1.21 -2.06
CA GLY A 126 -11.22 2.18 -2.20
C GLY A 126 -11.23 3.21 -1.09
N MET A 127 -10.10 3.36 -0.41
CA MET A 127 -9.89 4.37 0.62
C MET A 127 -8.88 5.40 0.11
N ASN A 128 -9.42 6.49 -0.43
CA ASN A 128 -8.61 7.52 -1.07
C ASN A 128 -8.07 8.51 -0.05
N ASP A 129 -6.78 8.78 -0.13
CA ASP A 129 -6.07 9.85 0.61
C ASP A 129 -4.85 10.26 -0.22
N SER A 130 -5.03 11.25 -1.08
CA SER A 130 -4.05 11.62 -2.10
C SER A 130 -3.99 13.12 -2.29
N GLY A 131 -2.78 13.62 -2.51
CA GLY A 131 -2.54 15.00 -2.92
C GLY A 131 -2.77 15.25 -4.41
N GLY A 132 -3.00 14.22 -5.23
CA GLY A 132 -3.22 14.33 -6.66
C GLY A 132 -2.46 13.29 -7.49
N ALA A 133 -2.17 13.62 -8.74
CA ALA A 133 -1.38 12.78 -9.64
C ALA A 133 0.06 13.27 -9.73
N ARG A 134 0.99 12.34 -9.94
CA ARG A 134 2.39 12.66 -10.26
C ARG A 134 2.49 13.04 -11.74
N ILE A 135 3.34 14.01 -12.01
CA ILE A 135 3.67 14.46 -13.36
C ILE A 135 4.94 13.74 -13.84
#